data_edc71652f41ae04a507e4e14c5857a6b
#
_entry.id   edc71652f41ae04a507e4e14c5857a6b
#
_cell.length_a   1.000
_cell.length_b   1.000
_cell.length_c   1.000
_cell.angle_alpha   90.00
_cell.angle_beta   90.00
_cell.angle_gamma   90.00
#
_symmetry.space_group_name_H-M   'P 1'
#
loop_
_entity.id
_entity.type
_entity.pdbx_description
1 polymer ?
#
loop_
_entity_poly.entity_id
_entity_poly.type
_entity_poly.pdbx_seq_one_letter_code
_entity_poly.pdbx_strand_id
1 'polypeptide(L)'
;MNSLSEKEINGQLFYLSKEAVKTIVLNSRCGLVSQIKKYNKLYSSIDITTNSNFSPLLCVYRKASPTFIHSKNSNGFDEDSFKKEINPATNALMSLCLLELEDYYRKFKDIDNTIFSINTLYKSLSKDQLDFYSKNLRNREGVFVDKKNVLENNLKNFSLVDKDKKFKFSDQSFMMIAYYLYSIKNPDDDISHSYKEFSLQILKMFCDFKDEIYNCSLDEICKVILSLNIFYDYNNNSDAIDLIADLTDYIIGKFDEKDYYIDSLDTTCLFCIVLTLSYKHTKIMIFSEKSTEVINRLYTLYDEDKGSFYKLSSKKEIKYSCFDITFYILAFIVYQNNILFSNEYKILISTLYKKFIINSGLITSWPDAPTLDDYERYRGLSLKSADMVEETYFRMPNIPSPTNTGIAPIFNKSINYNKRKDSFSNSKVTFDSYKNFFNFFLYIYLFKEEYMKELNLIESDTSITSDKHNSDNNDSNELNTDSISNTTKEDENSSTKPNSISNNDNTSNNSPLIEDIEAILFETKNDLNETNNSTDIL
;
A
#
# COMPACT_ATOMS: atom_id res chain seq x y z
N MET A 1 2.13 -30.13 -13.51
CA MET A 1 2.46 -28.67 -13.55
C MET A 1 2.98 -28.29 -12.20
N ASN A 2 4.19 -27.74 -12.13
CA ASN A 2 4.77 -27.34 -10.84
C ASN A 2 3.90 -26.26 -10.17
N SER A 3 3.64 -26.42 -8.88
CA SER A 3 2.99 -25.36 -8.09
C SER A 3 3.94 -24.18 -7.98
N LEU A 4 3.43 -22.95 -8.19
CA LEU A 4 4.22 -21.76 -7.90
C LEU A 4 4.50 -21.70 -6.39
N SER A 5 5.71 -21.36 -6.03
CA SER A 5 6.05 -21.04 -4.65
C SER A 5 5.40 -19.70 -4.25
N GLU A 6 5.18 -19.49 -2.96
CA GLU A 6 4.67 -18.22 -2.46
C GLU A 6 5.60 -17.05 -2.86
N LYS A 7 6.89 -17.27 -2.77
CA LYS A 7 7.92 -16.32 -3.17
C LYS A 7 7.80 -15.88 -4.64
N GLU A 8 7.51 -16.82 -5.56
CA GLU A 8 7.24 -16.51 -6.97
C GLU A 8 5.94 -15.71 -7.14
N ILE A 9 4.91 -16.07 -6.37
CA ILE A 9 3.63 -15.35 -6.36
C ILE A 9 3.82 -13.91 -5.87
N ASN A 10 4.49 -13.72 -4.75
CA ASN A 10 4.78 -12.41 -4.17
C ASN A 10 5.61 -11.55 -5.13
N GLY A 11 6.63 -12.14 -5.77
CA GLY A 11 7.45 -11.48 -6.78
C GLY A 11 6.65 -11.04 -8.01
N GLN A 12 5.75 -11.91 -8.52
CA GLN A 12 4.88 -11.57 -9.64
C GLN A 12 3.88 -10.46 -9.30
N LEU A 13 3.30 -10.47 -8.10
CA LEU A 13 2.37 -9.43 -7.64
C LEU A 13 3.07 -8.09 -7.41
N PHE A 14 4.29 -8.11 -6.87
CA PHE A 14 5.11 -6.91 -6.74
C PHE A 14 5.44 -6.31 -8.12
N TYR A 15 5.94 -7.12 -9.05
CA TYR A 15 6.30 -6.68 -10.40
C TYR A 15 5.10 -6.13 -11.18
N LEU A 16 3.96 -6.85 -11.14
CA LEU A 16 2.70 -6.39 -11.72
C LEU A 16 2.34 -5.00 -11.19
N SER A 17 2.39 -4.82 -9.87
CA SER A 17 2.01 -3.57 -9.22
C SER A 17 2.95 -2.43 -9.57
N LYS A 18 4.26 -2.69 -9.59
CA LYS A 18 5.29 -1.72 -9.97
C LYS A 18 5.10 -1.21 -11.40
N GLU A 19 4.90 -2.11 -12.35
CA GLU A 19 4.70 -1.73 -13.76
C GLU A 19 3.33 -1.10 -14.00
N ALA A 20 2.29 -1.55 -13.29
CA ALA A 20 0.97 -0.92 -13.33
C ALA A 20 1.02 0.53 -12.84
N VAL A 21 1.64 0.77 -11.68
CA VAL A 21 1.82 2.12 -11.12
C VAL A 21 2.58 3.00 -12.11
N LYS A 22 3.71 2.53 -12.65
CA LYS A 22 4.50 3.25 -13.65
C LYS A 22 3.65 3.63 -14.86
N THR A 23 2.90 2.68 -15.43
CA THR A 23 2.06 2.90 -16.61
C THR A 23 0.95 3.89 -16.31
N ILE A 24 0.22 3.72 -15.20
CA ILE A 24 -0.91 4.59 -14.85
C ILE A 24 -0.44 5.99 -14.51
N VAL A 25 0.56 6.11 -13.63
CA VAL A 25 0.98 7.42 -13.10
C VAL A 25 1.74 8.24 -14.12
N LEU A 26 2.50 7.60 -15.01
CA LEU A 26 3.37 8.33 -15.95
C LEU A 26 2.82 8.44 -17.38
N ASN A 27 1.87 7.56 -17.80
CA ASN A 27 1.53 7.46 -19.22
C ASN A 27 0.02 7.40 -19.52
N SER A 28 -0.87 7.40 -18.51
CA SER A 28 -2.29 7.10 -18.73
C SER A 28 -3.17 8.31 -19.00
N ARG A 29 -2.78 9.49 -18.57
CA ARG A 29 -3.62 10.72 -18.55
C ARG A 29 -4.95 10.57 -17.80
N CYS A 30 -5.09 9.55 -16.93
CA CYS A 30 -6.34 9.31 -16.23
C CYS A 30 -6.58 10.21 -15.01
N GLY A 31 -6.14 11.47 -15.09
CA GLY A 31 -6.25 12.44 -14.02
C GLY A 31 -5.75 13.83 -14.42
N LEU A 32 -5.39 14.64 -13.45
CA LEU A 32 -4.73 15.92 -13.69
C LEU A 32 -3.23 15.71 -13.85
N VAL A 33 -2.68 16.21 -14.95
CA VAL A 33 -1.28 16.02 -15.33
C VAL A 33 -0.44 17.18 -14.81
N SER A 34 0.74 16.90 -14.30
CA SER A 34 1.72 17.90 -13.89
C SER A 34 2.43 18.56 -15.09
N GLN A 35 3.20 19.61 -14.81
CA GLN A 35 3.97 20.31 -15.84
C GLN A 35 5.12 19.44 -16.35
N ILE A 36 4.98 18.87 -17.53
CA ILE A 36 5.93 17.95 -18.16
C ILE A 36 7.35 18.53 -18.24
N LYS A 37 7.48 19.83 -18.50
CA LYS A 37 8.79 20.51 -18.62
C LYS A 37 9.66 20.40 -17.36
N LYS A 38 9.04 20.31 -16.17
CA LYS A 38 9.74 20.15 -14.90
C LYS A 38 10.49 18.81 -14.84
N TYR A 39 9.85 17.75 -15.34
CA TYR A 39 10.37 16.38 -15.25
C TYR A 39 11.29 16.00 -16.40
N ASN A 40 11.20 16.64 -17.56
CA ASN A 40 12.09 16.39 -18.70
C ASN A 40 13.57 16.60 -18.36
N LYS A 41 13.90 17.50 -17.43
CA LYS A 41 15.26 17.74 -16.97
C LYS A 41 15.78 16.67 -16.02
N LEU A 42 14.87 16.04 -15.24
CA LEU A 42 15.19 14.97 -14.27
C LEU A 42 15.38 13.62 -14.96
N TYR A 43 14.83 13.47 -16.15
CA TYR A 43 14.69 12.22 -16.90
C TYR A 43 15.56 12.16 -18.16
N SER A 44 16.65 12.91 -18.20
CA SER A 44 17.54 12.99 -19.37
C SER A 44 18.16 11.65 -19.81
N SER A 45 18.07 10.62 -18.98
CA SER A 45 18.59 9.27 -19.27
C SER A 45 17.53 8.31 -19.84
N ILE A 46 16.26 8.61 -19.74
CA ILE A 46 15.19 7.82 -20.38
C ILE A 46 14.73 8.62 -21.60
N ASP A 47 14.65 7.96 -22.73
CA ASP A 47 14.24 8.52 -24.02
C ASP A 47 12.79 9.05 -23.98
N ILE A 48 12.55 10.10 -23.15
CA ILE A 48 11.25 10.78 -23.05
C ILE A 48 10.90 11.47 -24.35
N THR A 49 11.90 11.85 -25.13
CA THR A 49 11.71 12.47 -26.43
C THR A 49 11.04 11.55 -27.43
N THR A 50 11.16 10.22 -27.23
CA THR A 50 10.48 9.19 -28.05
C THR A 50 9.15 8.76 -27.48
N ASN A 51 8.87 9.02 -26.18
CA ASN A 51 7.62 8.59 -25.52
C ASN A 51 6.57 9.70 -25.53
N SER A 52 5.79 9.80 -26.61
CA SER A 52 4.72 10.79 -26.82
C SER A 52 3.62 10.77 -25.74
N ASN A 53 3.67 9.82 -24.79
CA ASN A 53 2.62 9.56 -23.81
C ASN A 53 2.97 10.02 -22.39
N PHE A 54 4.18 10.52 -22.14
CA PHE A 54 4.61 10.92 -20.81
C PHE A 54 3.68 12.01 -20.23
N SER A 55 2.97 11.65 -19.17
CA SER A 55 1.91 12.46 -18.56
C SER A 55 1.83 12.24 -17.06
N PRO A 56 2.84 12.69 -16.29
CA PRO A 56 2.91 12.45 -14.84
C PRO A 56 1.69 13.04 -14.14
N LEU A 57 0.98 12.21 -13.37
CA LEU A 57 -0.27 12.58 -12.71
C LEU A 57 -0.04 13.31 -11.40
N LEU A 58 -0.68 14.46 -11.21
CA LEU A 58 -0.85 15.09 -9.88
C LEU A 58 -1.95 14.44 -9.07
N CYS A 59 -3.03 14.02 -9.72
CA CYS A 59 -4.07 13.22 -9.09
C CYS A 59 -4.71 12.31 -10.12
N VAL A 60 -5.30 11.21 -9.63
CA VAL A 60 -6.03 10.25 -10.45
C VAL A 60 -7.53 10.43 -10.27
N TYR A 61 -8.28 10.36 -11.39
CA TYR A 61 -9.73 10.36 -11.38
C TYR A 61 -10.28 9.00 -10.94
N ARG A 62 -11.49 9.05 -10.39
CA ARG A 62 -12.25 7.88 -10.03
C ARG A 62 -12.71 7.19 -11.31
N LYS A 63 -12.91 5.94 -11.27
CA LYS A 63 -13.67 4.99 -12.08
C LYS A 63 -14.01 5.37 -13.52
N ALA A 64 -13.50 4.60 -14.46
CA ALA A 64 -13.93 4.59 -15.86
C ALA A 64 -13.98 3.17 -16.43
N SER A 65 -14.71 3.01 -17.53
CA SER A 65 -14.42 1.93 -18.46
C SER A 65 -13.21 2.38 -19.25
N PRO A 66 -12.04 1.75 -19.11
CA PRO A 66 -10.89 2.16 -19.88
C PRO A 66 -11.14 1.84 -21.34
N THR A 67 -11.43 2.85 -22.12
CA THR A 67 -11.33 2.78 -23.56
C THR A 67 -9.92 3.23 -23.90
N PHE A 68 -9.12 2.33 -24.46
CA PHE A 68 -7.79 2.66 -24.91
C PHE A 68 -7.86 3.40 -26.24
N ILE A 69 -7.24 4.56 -26.31
CA ILE A 69 -7.02 5.24 -27.58
C ILE A 69 -5.76 4.66 -28.20
N HIS A 70 -5.95 3.82 -29.23
CA HIS A 70 -4.88 3.41 -30.12
C HIS A 70 -4.74 4.44 -31.24
N SER A 71 -3.91 5.44 -31.04
CA SER A 71 -3.47 6.28 -32.15
C SER A 71 -1.99 6.03 -32.43
N LYS A 72 -1.53 6.32 -33.64
CA LYS A 72 -0.10 6.25 -34.00
C LYS A 72 0.78 7.11 -33.07
N ASN A 73 0.19 8.04 -32.36
CA ASN A 73 0.89 9.05 -31.56
C ASN A 73 0.57 9.00 -30.06
N SER A 74 -0.38 8.18 -29.58
CA SER A 74 -0.68 8.07 -28.16
C SER A 74 -1.37 6.76 -27.83
N ASN A 75 -0.80 6.01 -26.89
CA ASN A 75 -1.44 4.87 -26.25
C ASN A 75 -1.85 5.30 -24.84
N GLY A 76 -3.12 5.40 -24.56
CA GLY A 76 -3.61 5.84 -23.27
C GLY A 76 -5.07 5.52 -23.05
N PHE A 77 -5.58 5.85 -21.88
CA PHE A 77 -7.02 5.79 -21.62
C PHE A 77 -7.72 6.99 -22.26
N ASP A 78 -8.95 6.77 -22.73
CA ASP A 78 -9.83 7.84 -23.15
C ASP A 78 -10.19 8.73 -21.95
N GLU A 79 -9.70 9.97 -21.95
CA GLU A 79 -9.90 10.93 -20.86
C GLU A 79 -11.39 11.24 -20.62
N ASP A 80 -12.22 11.18 -21.65
CA ASP A 80 -13.66 11.44 -21.56
C ASP A 80 -14.42 10.29 -20.89
N SER A 81 -13.82 9.11 -20.82
CA SER A 81 -14.40 7.94 -20.16
C SER A 81 -14.31 7.97 -18.64
N PHE A 82 -13.52 8.88 -18.06
CA PHE A 82 -13.31 8.97 -16.61
C PHE A 82 -14.38 9.83 -15.92
N LYS A 83 -14.87 9.36 -14.78
CA LYS A 83 -15.56 10.23 -13.85
C LYS A 83 -14.53 11.17 -13.23
N LYS A 84 -14.64 12.48 -13.55
CA LYS A 84 -13.74 13.53 -13.06
C LYS A 84 -13.94 13.83 -11.56
N GLU A 85 -14.11 12.76 -10.79
CA GLU A 85 -14.18 12.75 -9.33
C GLU A 85 -12.81 12.34 -8.77
N ILE A 86 -12.39 12.97 -7.70
CA ILE A 86 -11.10 12.74 -7.03
C ILE A 86 -11.41 12.31 -5.61
N ASN A 87 -10.96 11.12 -5.24
CA ASN A 87 -11.10 10.60 -3.88
C ASN A 87 -9.75 10.70 -3.15
N PRO A 88 -9.70 11.23 -1.92
CA PRO A 88 -8.44 11.42 -1.18
C PRO A 88 -7.69 10.11 -0.94
N ALA A 89 -8.33 9.05 -0.45
CA ALA A 89 -7.65 7.77 -0.19
C ALA A 89 -7.02 7.18 -1.45
N THR A 90 -7.70 7.25 -2.60
CA THR A 90 -7.15 6.78 -3.88
C THR A 90 -5.85 7.50 -4.22
N ASN A 91 -5.83 8.80 -4.01
CA ASN A 91 -4.68 9.65 -4.32
C ASN A 91 -3.55 9.49 -3.31
N ALA A 92 -3.87 9.33 -2.03
CA ALA A 92 -2.89 8.97 -1.01
C ALA A 92 -2.22 7.62 -1.34
N LEU A 93 -3.00 6.60 -1.68
CA LEU A 93 -2.49 5.27 -2.08
C LEU A 93 -1.61 5.34 -3.33
N MET A 94 -1.94 6.22 -4.30
CA MET A 94 -1.08 6.47 -5.46
C MET A 94 0.28 7.03 -5.04
N SER A 95 0.30 8.06 -4.18
CA SER A 95 1.56 8.63 -3.67
C SER A 95 2.33 7.65 -2.80
N LEU A 96 1.64 6.85 -1.99
CA LEU A 96 2.25 5.78 -1.18
C LEU A 96 2.95 4.74 -2.06
N CYS A 97 2.34 4.34 -3.18
CA CYS A 97 3.02 3.46 -4.15
C CYS A 97 4.33 4.08 -4.65
N LEU A 98 4.33 5.38 -5.00
CA LEU A 98 5.55 6.05 -5.47
C LEU A 98 6.61 6.11 -4.39
N LEU A 99 6.23 6.45 -3.15
CA LEU A 99 7.14 6.55 -2.01
C LEU A 99 7.76 5.20 -1.66
N GLU A 100 6.98 4.11 -1.69
CA GLU A 100 7.50 2.76 -1.48
C GLU A 100 8.46 2.33 -2.60
N LEU A 101 8.11 2.64 -3.85
CA LEU A 101 8.96 2.34 -5.00
C LEU A 101 10.18 3.26 -5.08
N GLU A 102 10.16 4.45 -4.46
CA GLU A 102 11.35 5.29 -4.30
C GLU A 102 12.48 4.52 -3.60
N ASP A 103 12.18 3.79 -2.50
CA ASP A 103 13.16 2.97 -1.80
C ASP A 103 13.72 1.86 -2.70
N TYR A 104 12.83 1.21 -3.44
CA TYR A 104 13.23 0.18 -4.37
C TYR A 104 14.21 0.71 -5.43
N TYR A 105 13.84 1.80 -6.11
CA TYR A 105 14.68 2.39 -7.16
C TYR A 105 15.97 3.04 -6.62
N ARG A 106 15.99 3.48 -5.37
CA ARG A 106 17.19 4.01 -4.70
C ARG A 106 18.33 2.99 -4.64
N LYS A 107 17.99 1.69 -4.54
CA LYS A 107 18.98 0.60 -4.48
C LYS A 107 19.78 0.42 -5.77
N PHE A 108 19.31 1.00 -6.87
CA PHE A 108 20.00 0.93 -8.16
C PHE A 108 21.02 2.06 -8.40
N LYS A 109 21.26 2.93 -7.40
CA LYS A 109 22.12 4.11 -7.55
C LYS A 109 23.50 3.80 -8.16
N ASP A 110 24.13 2.72 -7.71
CA ASP A 110 25.47 2.32 -8.15
C ASP A 110 25.44 1.11 -9.12
N ILE A 111 24.25 0.69 -9.53
CA ILE A 111 24.03 -0.49 -10.38
C ILE A 111 23.57 -0.08 -11.78
N ASP A 112 22.51 0.73 -11.87
CA ASP A 112 21.89 1.15 -13.12
C ASP A 112 21.32 2.56 -12.99
N ASN A 113 21.99 3.51 -13.60
CA ASN A 113 21.59 4.93 -13.57
C ASN A 113 20.22 5.17 -14.23
N THR A 114 19.82 4.35 -15.21
CA THR A 114 18.54 4.49 -15.90
C THR A 114 17.42 4.10 -14.96
N ILE A 115 17.54 2.97 -14.29
CA ILE A 115 16.59 2.52 -13.28
C ILE A 115 16.58 3.49 -12.09
N PHE A 116 17.76 3.94 -11.63
CA PHE A 116 17.86 4.91 -10.54
C PHE A 116 17.20 6.26 -10.84
N SER A 117 17.16 6.70 -12.10
CA SER A 117 16.51 7.97 -12.46
C SER A 117 15.02 8.01 -12.11
N ILE A 118 14.36 6.84 -12.02
CA ILE A 118 12.97 6.71 -11.58
C ILE A 118 12.82 7.11 -10.11
N ASN A 119 13.82 6.85 -9.27
CA ASN A 119 13.83 7.31 -7.87
C ASN A 119 13.68 8.82 -7.78
N THR A 120 14.51 9.57 -8.53
CA THR A 120 14.48 11.04 -8.53
C THR A 120 13.14 11.58 -9.05
N LEU A 121 12.56 10.93 -10.06
CA LEU A 121 11.25 11.29 -10.58
C LEU A 121 10.15 11.06 -9.54
N TYR A 122 10.11 9.88 -8.93
CA TYR A 122 9.05 9.54 -7.96
C TYR A 122 9.13 10.43 -6.72
N LYS A 123 10.34 10.74 -6.23
CA LYS A 123 10.54 11.74 -5.17
C LYS A 123 9.95 13.11 -5.55
N SER A 124 10.28 13.63 -6.73
CA SER A 124 9.77 14.93 -7.17
C SER A 124 8.27 14.92 -7.43
N LEU A 125 7.75 13.83 -8.00
CA LEU A 125 6.33 13.71 -8.31
C LEU A 125 5.48 13.53 -7.05
N SER A 126 5.90 12.71 -6.09
CA SER A 126 5.19 12.54 -4.82
C SER A 126 5.13 13.84 -4.02
N LYS A 127 6.20 14.65 -4.02
CA LYS A 127 6.17 16.00 -3.45
C LYS A 127 5.09 16.87 -4.09
N ASP A 128 5.08 16.94 -5.42
CA ASP A 128 4.09 17.74 -6.16
C ASP A 128 2.65 17.27 -5.92
N GLN A 129 2.46 15.94 -5.78
CA GLN A 129 1.18 15.34 -5.45
C GLN A 129 0.72 15.76 -4.04
N LEU A 130 1.57 15.62 -3.02
CA LEU A 130 1.24 16.00 -1.64
C LEU A 130 0.97 17.50 -1.52
N ASP A 131 1.75 18.34 -2.18
CA ASP A 131 1.48 19.78 -2.26
C ASP A 131 0.13 20.08 -2.94
N PHE A 132 -0.18 19.34 -4.00
CA PHE A 132 -1.47 19.47 -4.68
C PHE A 132 -2.63 19.05 -3.77
N TYR A 133 -2.49 17.94 -3.02
CA TYR A 133 -3.55 17.46 -2.12
C TYR A 133 -3.81 18.44 -0.98
N SER A 134 -2.75 18.93 -0.33
CA SER A 134 -2.85 19.93 0.72
C SER A 134 -3.63 21.19 0.29
N LYS A 135 -3.39 21.66 -0.94
CA LYS A 135 -3.98 22.89 -1.48
C LYS A 135 -5.39 22.69 -2.04
N ASN A 136 -5.70 21.50 -2.58
CA ASN A 136 -6.87 21.34 -3.45
C ASN A 136 -7.86 20.27 -2.99
N LEU A 137 -7.46 19.31 -2.14
CA LEU A 137 -8.34 18.22 -1.69
C LEU A 137 -8.92 18.46 -0.30
N ARG A 138 -8.46 19.48 0.42
CA ARG A 138 -9.05 19.87 1.71
C ARG A 138 -10.28 20.74 1.49
N ASN A 139 -11.24 20.64 2.40
CA ASN A 139 -12.37 21.55 2.48
C ASN A 139 -12.00 22.80 3.31
N ARG A 140 -12.98 23.64 3.62
CA ARG A 140 -12.76 24.87 4.41
C ARG A 140 -12.34 24.55 5.85
N GLU A 141 -12.80 23.43 6.37
CA GLU A 141 -12.50 22.94 7.71
C GLU A 141 -11.14 22.22 7.81
N GLY A 142 -10.44 22.10 6.71
CA GLY A 142 -9.08 21.55 6.68
C GLY A 142 -8.98 20.03 6.52
N VAL A 143 -10.09 19.30 6.45
CA VAL A 143 -10.10 17.84 6.23
C VAL A 143 -10.18 17.49 4.74
N PHE A 144 -9.62 16.32 4.36
CA PHE A 144 -9.67 15.84 2.98
C PHE A 144 -11.04 15.29 2.64
N VAL A 145 -11.60 15.74 1.52
CA VAL A 145 -12.94 15.35 1.05
C VAL A 145 -12.94 15.02 -0.44
N ASP A 146 -13.92 14.25 -0.88
CA ASP A 146 -14.13 13.95 -2.29
C ASP A 146 -14.36 15.24 -3.08
N LYS A 147 -13.61 15.43 -4.16
CA LYS A 147 -13.73 16.57 -5.07
C LYS A 147 -14.26 16.16 -6.43
N LYS A 148 -14.83 17.12 -7.14
CA LYS A 148 -15.24 16.98 -8.54
C LYS A 148 -14.63 18.10 -9.37
N ASN A 149 -13.97 17.75 -10.47
CA ASN A 149 -13.54 18.75 -11.45
C ASN A 149 -14.73 19.12 -12.33
N VAL A 150 -15.11 20.38 -12.28
CA VAL A 150 -16.29 20.92 -13.01
C VAL A 150 -15.92 21.60 -14.33
N LEU A 151 -14.63 21.77 -14.62
CA LEU A 151 -14.21 22.31 -15.92
C LEU A 151 -14.12 21.20 -16.96
N GLU A 152 -14.68 21.49 -18.15
CA GLU A 152 -14.53 20.64 -19.32
C GLU A 152 -13.15 20.86 -19.97
N ASN A 153 -12.43 19.76 -20.13
CA ASN A 153 -11.37 19.48 -21.11
C ASN A 153 -10.25 20.50 -21.38
N ASN A 154 -9.73 21.24 -20.40
CA ASN A 154 -8.46 21.92 -20.57
C ASN A 154 -7.43 21.46 -19.53
N LEU A 155 -6.39 20.75 -19.98
CA LEU A 155 -5.25 20.25 -19.18
C LEU A 155 -4.52 21.34 -18.36
N LYS A 156 -4.83 22.61 -18.60
CA LYS A 156 -4.19 23.75 -17.92
C LYS A 156 -5.05 24.38 -16.83
N ASN A 157 -6.35 24.17 -16.86
CA ASN A 157 -7.28 24.80 -15.92
C ASN A 157 -8.18 23.71 -15.32
N PHE A 158 -8.15 23.57 -14.03
CA PHE A 158 -9.09 22.74 -13.28
C PHE A 158 -9.85 23.62 -12.28
N SER A 159 -11.07 23.25 -11.98
CA SER A 159 -11.86 23.85 -10.90
C SER A 159 -12.46 22.73 -10.07
N LEU A 160 -11.97 22.59 -8.85
CA LEU A 160 -12.40 21.54 -7.94
C LEU A 160 -13.44 22.09 -6.98
N VAL A 161 -14.56 21.40 -6.89
CA VAL A 161 -15.62 21.67 -5.92
C VAL A 161 -15.79 20.45 -5.02
N ASP A 162 -16.22 20.67 -3.78
CA ASP A 162 -16.54 19.60 -2.86
C ASP A 162 -17.72 18.79 -3.42
N LYS A 163 -17.52 17.47 -3.49
CA LYS A 163 -18.58 16.58 -3.96
C LYS A 163 -19.57 16.25 -2.84
N ASP A 164 -19.02 15.92 -1.69
CA ASP A 164 -19.75 15.59 -0.48
C ASP A 164 -19.21 16.44 0.68
N LYS A 165 -20.06 16.83 1.60
CA LYS A 165 -19.65 17.52 2.83
C LYS A 165 -19.02 16.55 3.84
N LYS A 166 -19.37 15.26 3.75
CA LYS A 166 -18.88 14.23 4.68
C LYS A 166 -17.46 13.80 4.32
N PHE A 167 -16.58 13.76 5.30
CA PHE A 167 -15.26 13.17 5.17
C PHE A 167 -15.27 11.70 5.64
N LYS A 168 -14.23 10.95 5.30
CA LYS A 168 -14.00 9.59 5.78
C LYS A 168 -12.72 9.54 6.58
N PHE A 169 -12.74 8.80 7.68
CA PHE A 169 -11.55 8.60 8.50
C PHE A 169 -10.45 7.85 7.72
N SER A 170 -10.83 6.88 6.87
CA SER A 170 -9.87 6.18 6.01
C SER A 170 -9.18 7.09 4.99
N ASP A 171 -9.88 8.12 4.47
CA ASP A 171 -9.26 9.11 3.59
C ASP A 171 -8.16 9.90 4.33
N GLN A 172 -8.43 10.31 5.58
CA GLN A 172 -7.47 11.03 6.43
C GLN A 172 -6.29 10.11 6.80
N SER A 173 -6.56 8.85 7.15
CA SER A 173 -5.53 7.92 7.61
C SER A 173 -4.52 7.56 6.52
N PHE A 174 -4.95 7.35 5.28
CA PHE A 174 -4.02 7.14 4.17
C PHE A 174 -3.22 8.40 3.82
N MET A 175 -3.85 9.58 3.90
CA MET A 175 -3.12 10.85 3.75
C MET A 175 -2.08 11.02 4.86
N MET A 176 -2.41 10.71 6.11
CA MET A 176 -1.49 10.71 7.24
C MET A 176 -0.21 9.93 6.92
N ILE A 177 -0.36 8.68 6.46
CA ILE A 177 0.80 7.84 6.10
C ILE A 177 1.60 8.48 4.97
N ALA A 178 0.93 9.00 3.93
CA ALA A 178 1.61 9.55 2.76
C ALA A 178 2.50 10.75 3.11
N TYR A 179 2.00 11.69 3.93
CA TYR A 179 2.80 12.83 4.41
C TYR A 179 3.93 12.38 5.33
N TYR A 180 3.66 11.43 6.25
CA TYR A 180 4.69 10.91 7.14
C TYR A 180 5.80 10.21 6.36
N LEU A 181 5.44 9.30 5.46
CA LEU A 181 6.39 8.51 4.69
C LEU A 181 7.29 9.40 3.82
N TYR A 182 6.73 10.44 3.19
CA TYR A 182 7.55 11.43 2.47
C TYR A 182 8.58 12.07 3.40
N SER A 183 8.15 12.49 4.59
CA SER A 183 9.01 13.21 5.52
C SER A 183 10.21 12.40 6.01
N ILE A 184 10.01 11.10 6.28
CA ILE A 184 11.09 10.23 6.75
C ILE A 184 12.03 9.75 5.63
N LYS A 185 11.50 9.62 4.41
CA LYS A 185 12.30 9.21 3.24
C LYS A 185 13.12 10.34 2.66
N ASN A 186 12.71 11.58 2.87
CA ASN A 186 13.32 12.79 2.33
C ASN A 186 13.61 13.82 3.43
N PRO A 187 14.40 13.48 4.48
CA PRO A 187 14.59 14.33 5.65
C PRO A 187 15.28 15.67 5.33
N ASP A 188 16.06 15.71 4.25
CA ASP A 188 16.81 16.92 3.82
C ASP A 188 15.94 17.91 3.02
N ASP A 189 14.67 17.60 2.77
CA ASP A 189 13.76 18.52 2.10
C ASP A 189 13.12 19.48 3.12
N ASP A 190 13.18 20.78 2.86
CA ASP A 190 12.68 21.84 3.76
C ASP A 190 11.22 21.63 4.22
N ILE A 191 10.38 20.99 3.37
CA ILE A 191 8.98 20.74 3.67
C ILE A 191 8.77 19.53 4.59
N SER A 192 9.77 18.66 4.73
CA SER A 192 9.62 17.36 5.42
C SER A 192 9.20 17.50 6.87
N HIS A 193 9.73 18.51 7.58
CA HIS A 193 9.32 18.78 8.95
C HIS A 193 7.82 19.12 9.05
N SER A 194 7.34 20.03 8.19
CA SER A 194 5.93 20.42 8.16
C SER A 194 5.00 19.25 7.78
N TYR A 195 5.43 18.37 6.87
CA TYR A 195 4.68 17.16 6.52
C TYR A 195 4.60 16.17 7.67
N LYS A 196 5.69 16.00 8.43
CA LYS A 196 5.71 15.15 9.62
C LYS A 196 4.75 15.68 10.68
N GLU A 197 4.82 16.98 10.99
CA GLU A 197 3.92 17.61 11.96
C GLU A 197 2.45 17.48 11.54
N PHE A 198 2.15 17.74 10.26
CA PHE A 198 0.79 17.60 9.73
C PHE A 198 0.28 16.16 9.86
N SER A 199 1.10 15.16 9.57
CA SER A 199 0.76 13.76 9.77
C SER A 199 0.43 13.45 11.24
N LEU A 200 1.24 13.93 12.18
CA LEU A 200 1.01 13.72 13.62
C LEU A 200 -0.24 14.46 14.14
N GLN A 201 -0.59 15.58 13.52
CA GLN A 201 -1.86 16.27 13.82
C GLN A 201 -3.07 15.42 13.41
N ILE A 202 -3.00 14.71 12.26
CA ILE A 202 -4.07 13.78 11.85
C ILE A 202 -4.15 12.60 12.84
N LEU A 203 -3.02 12.06 13.30
CA LEU A 203 -3.03 11.01 14.32
C LEU A 203 -3.70 11.49 15.62
N LYS A 204 -3.35 12.69 16.08
CA LYS A 204 -3.99 13.30 17.25
C LYS A 204 -5.49 13.45 17.07
N MET A 205 -5.94 13.88 15.87
CA MET A 205 -7.37 13.93 15.56
C MET A 205 -8.04 12.57 15.75
N PHE A 206 -7.41 11.45 15.37
CA PHE A 206 -7.98 10.12 15.60
C PHE A 206 -8.09 9.78 17.09
N CYS A 207 -7.13 10.19 17.91
CA CYS A 207 -7.22 10.03 19.37
C CYS A 207 -8.36 10.84 19.95
N ASP A 208 -8.49 12.11 19.54
CA ASP A 208 -9.48 13.05 20.07
C ASP A 208 -10.92 12.69 19.65
N PHE A 209 -11.08 12.09 18.44
CA PHE A 209 -12.38 11.74 17.87
C PHE A 209 -12.59 10.22 17.71
N LYS A 210 -11.99 9.44 18.59
CA LYS A 210 -12.07 7.98 18.56
C LYS A 210 -13.52 7.47 18.61
N ASP A 211 -14.39 8.10 19.40
CA ASP A 211 -15.79 7.74 19.54
C ASP A 211 -16.57 7.83 18.21
N GLU A 212 -16.20 8.76 17.35
CA GLU A 212 -16.80 8.89 16.02
C GLU A 212 -16.35 7.77 15.06
N ILE A 213 -15.14 7.24 15.27
CA ILE A 213 -14.65 6.09 14.49
C ILE A 213 -15.47 4.84 14.82
N TYR A 214 -15.87 4.62 16.06
CA TYR A 214 -16.73 3.49 16.46
C TYR A 214 -18.09 3.49 15.72
N ASN A 215 -18.60 4.66 15.36
CA ASN A 215 -19.86 4.79 14.63
C ASN A 215 -19.74 4.45 13.14
N CYS A 216 -18.52 4.29 12.61
CA CYS A 216 -18.29 3.95 11.22
C CYS A 216 -18.64 2.49 10.90
N SER A 217 -18.76 2.17 9.61
CA SER A 217 -18.91 0.77 9.17
C SER A 217 -17.66 -0.05 9.49
N LEU A 218 -17.83 -1.37 9.67
CA LEU A 218 -16.68 -2.27 9.90
C LEU A 218 -15.60 -2.13 8.83
N ASP A 219 -15.97 -2.06 7.54
CA ASP A 219 -15.05 -1.87 6.43
C ASP A 219 -14.22 -0.58 6.57
N GLU A 220 -14.85 0.51 7.01
CA GLU A 220 -14.18 1.79 7.23
C GLU A 220 -13.19 1.72 8.39
N ILE A 221 -13.60 1.14 9.52
CA ILE A 221 -12.73 0.97 10.70
C ILE A 221 -11.55 0.06 10.37
N CYS A 222 -11.78 -1.06 9.66
CA CYS A 222 -10.69 -1.93 9.21
C CYS A 222 -9.64 -1.20 8.36
N LYS A 223 -10.05 -0.26 7.50
CA LYS A 223 -9.12 0.55 6.71
C LYS A 223 -8.33 1.53 7.57
N VAL A 224 -8.95 2.12 8.58
CA VAL A 224 -8.26 2.97 9.56
C VAL A 224 -7.22 2.15 10.32
N ILE A 225 -7.60 0.99 10.86
CA ILE A 225 -6.66 0.13 11.60
C ILE A 225 -5.54 -0.38 10.70
N LEU A 226 -5.84 -0.76 9.44
CA LEU A 226 -4.81 -1.12 8.46
C LEU A 226 -3.78 0.00 8.29
N SER A 227 -4.27 1.22 8.11
CA SER A 227 -3.40 2.38 7.94
C SER A 227 -2.59 2.70 9.20
N LEU A 228 -3.16 2.54 10.40
CA LEU A 228 -2.45 2.70 11.66
C LEU A 228 -1.35 1.63 11.84
N ASN A 229 -1.62 0.36 11.48
CA ASN A 229 -0.60 -0.70 11.50
C ASN A 229 0.57 -0.36 10.57
N ILE A 230 0.28 0.11 9.34
CA ILE A 230 1.30 0.53 8.39
C ILE A 230 2.08 1.74 8.92
N PHE A 231 1.38 2.72 9.49
CA PHE A 231 2.01 3.90 10.09
C PHE A 231 2.93 3.52 11.26
N TYR A 232 2.51 2.56 12.09
CA TYR A 232 3.29 2.07 13.22
C TYR A 232 4.58 1.36 12.78
N ASP A 233 4.57 0.61 11.67
CA ASP A 233 5.78 0.00 11.11
C ASP A 233 6.89 1.03 10.81
N TYR A 234 6.53 2.30 10.56
CA TYR A 234 7.50 3.36 10.26
C TYR A 234 7.92 4.21 11.44
N ASN A 235 7.16 4.27 12.52
CA ASN A 235 7.43 5.24 13.59
C ASN A 235 7.41 4.70 15.02
N ASN A 236 6.87 3.52 15.27
CA ASN A 236 6.69 2.91 16.60
C ASN A 236 6.02 3.89 17.61
N ASN A 237 5.06 4.71 17.16
CA ASN A 237 4.40 5.74 17.96
C ASN A 237 3.43 5.11 18.98
N SER A 238 3.48 5.57 20.25
CA SER A 238 2.62 5.07 21.34
C SER A 238 1.14 5.28 21.09
N ASP A 239 0.76 6.46 20.61
CA ASP A 239 -0.66 6.76 20.37
C ASP A 239 -1.24 5.88 19.24
N ALA A 240 -0.41 5.56 18.24
CA ALA A 240 -0.82 4.68 17.14
C ALA A 240 -1.05 3.25 17.62
N ILE A 241 -0.17 2.68 18.48
CA ILE A 241 -0.34 1.32 18.99
C ILE A 241 -1.53 1.21 19.96
N ASP A 242 -1.79 2.23 20.73
CA ASP A 242 -2.94 2.30 21.63
C ASP A 242 -4.25 2.35 20.84
N LEU A 243 -4.31 3.15 19.75
CA LEU A 243 -5.45 3.17 18.83
C LEU A 243 -5.64 1.83 18.10
N ILE A 244 -4.54 1.19 17.68
CA ILE A 244 -4.61 -0.15 17.05
C ILE A 244 -5.22 -1.14 18.04
N ALA A 245 -4.75 -1.18 19.27
CA ALA A 245 -5.25 -2.12 20.28
C ALA A 245 -6.75 -1.91 20.55
N ASP A 246 -7.14 -0.67 20.79
CA ASP A 246 -8.49 -0.31 21.16
C ASP A 246 -9.50 -0.50 20.00
N LEU A 247 -9.20 0.03 18.80
CA LEU A 247 -10.08 -0.13 17.65
C LEU A 247 -10.18 -1.59 17.19
N THR A 248 -9.09 -2.39 17.33
CA THR A 248 -9.10 -3.81 16.95
C THR A 248 -9.95 -4.62 17.92
N ASP A 249 -9.87 -4.36 19.23
CA ASP A 249 -10.76 -4.99 20.21
C ASP A 249 -12.24 -4.66 19.92
N TYR A 250 -12.53 -3.39 19.65
CA TYR A 250 -13.90 -2.96 19.33
C TYR A 250 -14.46 -3.67 18.09
N ILE A 251 -13.69 -3.81 17.01
CA ILE A 251 -14.22 -4.43 15.77
C ILE A 251 -14.46 -5.92 15.89
N ILE A 252 -13.87 -6.63 16.86
CA ILE A 252 -14.17 -8.04 17.13
C ILE A 252 -15.66 -8.18 17.51
N GLY A 253 -16.14 -7.39 18.48
CA GLY A 253 -17.56 -7.38 18.85
C GLY A 253 -18.46 -6.98 17.69
N LYS A 254 -18.08 -5.92 16.97
CA LYS A 254 -18.86 -5.44 15.80
C LYS A 254 -18.94 -6.45 14.66
N PHE A 255 -17.90 -7.28 14.46
CA PHE A 255 -17.91 -8.35 13.46
C PHE A 255 -18.92 -9.45 13.80
N ASP A 256 -19.09 -9.76 15.08
CA ASP A 256 -19.98 -10.83 15.54
C ASP A 256 -21.47 -10.44 15.52
N GLU A 257 -21.81 -9.15 15.29
CA GLU A 257 -23.20 -8.68 15.21
C GLU A 257 -23.95 -9.23 13.99
N LYS A 258 -23.25 -9.59 12.90
CA LYS A 258 -23.85 -10.10 11.66
C LYS A 258 -22.91 -11.01 10.85
N ASP A 259 -23.48 -11.79 9.94
CA ASP A 259 -22.71 -12.72 9.11
C ASP A 259 -22.05 -12.03 7.90
N TYR A 260 -20.90 -11.42 8.12
CA TYR A 260 -20.10 -10.78 7.06
C TYR A 260 -19.58 -11.76 5.99
N TYR A 261 -19.51 -13.07 6.26
CA TYR A 261 -19.12 -14.08 5.26
C TYR A 261 -20.12 -14.18 4.12
N ILE A 262 -21.38 -13.85 4.37
CA ILE A 262 -22.45 -13.81 3.36
C ILE A 262 -22.50 -12.42 2.71
N ASP A 263 -22.51 -11.38 3.53
CA ASP A 263 -22.83 -10.03 3.09
C ASP A 263 -21.63 -9.33 2.42
N SER A 264 -20.42 -9.56 2.92
CA SER A 264 -19.23 -8.81 2.50
C SER A 264 -17.94 -9.61 2.70
N LEU A 265 -17.66 -10.53 1.78
CA LEU A 265 -16.48 -11.39 1.86
C LEU A 265 -15.18 -10.58 1.86
N ASP A 266 -15.09 -9.51 1.07
CA ASP A 266 -13.93 -8.62 1.03
C ASP A 266 -13.68 -7.95 2.39
N THR A 267 -14.73 -7.51 3.09
CA THR A 267 -14.62 -6.97 4.46
C THR A 267 -14.15 -8.04 5.45
N THR A 268 -14.66 -9.27 5.34
CA THR A 268 -14.22 -10.40 6.18
C THR A 268 -12.74 -10.69 6.01
N CYS A 269 -12.26 -10.73 4.77
CA CYS A 269 -10.84 -10.95 4.48
C CYS A 269 -9.97 -9.80 4.97
N LEU A 270 -10.42 -8.54 4.79
CA LEU A 270 -9.73 -7.37 5.31
C LEU A 270 -9.67 -7.38 6.85
N PHE A 271 -10.76 -7.77 7.51
CA PHE A 271 -10.81 -7.95 8.96
C PHE A 271 -9.76 -8.96 9.44
N CYS A 272 -9.65 -10.12 8.77
CA CYS A 272 -8.62 -11.12 9.08
C CYS A 272 -7.20 -10.56 8.93
N ILE A 273 -6.91 -9.83 7.84
CA ILE A 273 -5.62 -9.18 7.59
C ILE A 273 -5.30 -8.19 8.72
N VAL A 274 -6.26 -7.37 9.09
CA VAL A 274 -6.11 -6.35 10.13
C VAL A 274 -5.84 -6.98 11.50
N LEU A 275 -6.61 -8.01 11.90
CA LEU A 275 -6.36 -8.75 13.15
C LEU A 275 -4.94 -9.32 13.20
N THR A 276 -4.50 -9.92 12.08
CA THR A 276 -3.17 -10.52 11.98
C THR A 276 -2.06 -9.48 12.14
N LEU A 277 -2.19 -8.32 11.48
CA LEU A 277 -1.22 -7.23 11.58
C LEU A 277 -1.26 -6.58 12.96
N SER A 278 -2.44 -6.39 13.54
CA SER A 278 -2.59 -5.87 14.89
C SER A 278 -1.95 -6.80 15.93
N TYR A 279 -2.09 -8.13 15.78
CA TYR A 279 -1.35 -9.09 16.60
C TYR A 279 0.17 -8.99 16.39
N LYS A 280 0.62 -8.82 15.16
CA LYS A 280 2.06 -8.63 14.87
C LYS A 280 2.68 -7.54 15.73
N HIS A 281 1.98 -6.41 15.92
CA HIS A 281 2.48 -5.26 16.66
C HIS A 281 2.17 -5.31 18.16
N THR A 282 0.93 -5.61 18.54
CA THR A 282 0.47 -5.53 19.94
C THR A 282 0.78 -6.75 20.76
N LYS A 283 0.92 -7.93 20.13
CA LYS A 283 1.01 -9.26 20.77
C LYS A 283 -0.21 -9.61 21.64
N ILE A 284 -1.35 -8.94 21.46
CA ILE A 284 -2.60 -9.23 22.17
C ILE A 284 -3.20 -10.52 21.61
N MET A 285 -3.26 -11.57 22.41
CA MET A 285 -3.59 -12.94 21.99
C MET A 285 -4.98 -13.07 21.35
N ILE A 286 -5.99 -12.35 21.85
CA ILE A 286 -7.35 -12.39 21.31
C ILE A 286 -7.41 -12.06 19.81
N PHE A 287 -6.49 -11.21 19.31
CA PHE A 287 -6.42 -10.85 17.89
C PHE A 287 -5.95 -12.03 17.03
N SER A 288 -4.97 -12.80 17.53
CA SER A 288 -4.50 -14.03 16.89
C SER A 288 -5.56 -15.13 16.92
N GLU A 289 -6.22 -15.32 18.05
CA GLU A 289 -7.29 -16.32 18.22
C GLU A 289 -8.46 -16.03 17.29
N LYS A 290 -8.93 -14.77 17.22
CA LYS A 290 -10.00 -14.36 16.32
C LYS A 290 -9.59 -14.44 14.85
N SER A 291 -8.35 -14.07 14.51
CA SER A 291 -7.80 -14.24 13.16
C SER A 291 -7.81 -15.72 12.75
N THR A 292 -7.43 -16.63 13.67
CA THR A 292 -7.45 -18.08 13.45
C THR A 292 -8.87 -18.62 13.23
N GLU A 293 -9.84 -18.15 14.01
CA GLU A 293 -11.25 -18.48 13.80
C GLU A 293 -11.72 -18.08 12.40
N VAL A 294 -11.41 -16.83 12.01
CA VAL A 294 -11.83 -16.29 10.71
C VAL A 294 -11.17 -17.03 9.55
N ILE A 295 -9.84 -17.30 9.62
CA ILE A 295 -9.14 -18.00 8.55
C ILE A 295 -9.65 -19.43 8.38
N ASN A 296 -9.94 -20.14 9.48
CA ASN A 296 -10.52 -21.47 9.43
C ASN A 296 -11.90 -21.46 8.76
N ARG A 297 -12.73 -20.46 9.04
CA ARG A 297 -14.03 -20.33 8.37
C ARG A 297 -13.90 -19.93 6.90
N LEU A 298 -12.95 -19.05 6.55
CA LEU A 298 -12.62 -18.76 5.16
C LEU A 298 -12.16 -20.01 4.42
N TYR A 299 -11.34 -20.87 5.05
CA TYR A 299 -10.90 -22.14 4.47
C TYR A 299 -12.06 -23.06 4.11
N THR A 300 -13.17 -23.07 4.88
CA THR A 300 -14.37 -23.87 4.55
C THR A 300 -15.06 -23.44 3.25
N LEU A 301 -14.77 -22.25 2.73
CA LEU A 301 -15.28 -21.78 1.44
C LEU A 301 -14.50 -22.34 0.25
N TYR A 302 -13.35 -22.95 0.49
CA TYR A 302 -12.47 -23.51 -0.53
C TYR A 302 -12.89 -24.94 -0.86
N ASP A 303 -13.04 -25.21 -2.16
CA ASP A 303 -13.32 -26.53 -2.75
C ASP A 303 -12.00 -27.04 -3.36
N GLU A 304 -11.38 -28.01 -2.71
CA GLU A 304 -10.10 -28.58 -3.13
C GLU A 304 -10.18 -29.27 -4.51
N ASP A 305 -11.28 -30.00 -4.78
CA ASP A 305 -11.47 -30.73 -6.02
C ASP A 305 -11.49 -29.80 -7.24
N LYS A 306 -12.07 -28.63 -7.06
CA LYS A 306 -12.18 -27.62 -8.12
C LYS A 306 -11.11 -26.54 -8.03
N GLY A 307 -10.33 -26.50 -6.96
CA GLY A 307 -9.37 -25.43 -6.74
C GLY A 307 -10.00 -24.04 -6.75
N SER A 308 -11.17 -23.89 -6.14
CA SER A 308 -11.99 -22.68 -6.18
C SER A 308 -12.56 -22.36 -4.82
N PHE A 309 -12.76 -21.09 -4.52
CA PHE A 309 -13.54 -20.70 -3.34
C PHE A 309 -14.89 -20.14 -3.76
N TYR A 310 -15.89 -20.30 -2.89
CA TYR A 310 -17.25 -19.89 -3.20
C TYR A 310 -17.78 -18.93 -2.16
N LYS A 311 -18.31 -17.80 -2.63
CA LYS A 311 -19.21 -16.98 -1.81
C LYS A 311 -20.45 -17.79 -1.46
N LEU A 312 -20.93 -17.66 -0.24
CA LEU A 312 -22.18 -18.26 0.19
C LEU A 312 -23.35 -17.67 -0.62
N SER A 313 -23.66 -18.32 -1.72
CA SER A 313 -24.70 -17.89 -2.66
C SER A 313 -25.35 -19.09 -3.34
N SER A 314 -26.68 -19.08 -3.44
CA SER A 314 -27.47 -20.08 -4.18
C SER A 314 -27.38 -19.92 -5.71
N LYS A 315 -26.81 -18.82 -6.19
CA LYS A 315 -26.74 -18.51 -7.63
C LYS A 315 -25.75 -19.43 -8.37
N LYS A 316 -26.08 -19.80 -9.60
CA LYS A 316 -25.21 -20.57 -10.50
C LYS A 316 -23.97 -19.78 -10.95
N GLU A 317 -24.12 -18.47 -11.08
CA GLU A 317 -23.04 -17.54 -11.40
C GLU A 317 -22.73 -16.68 -10.19
N ILE A 318 -21.46 -16.63 -9.83
CA ILE A 318 -20.95 -15.82 -8.74
C ILE A 318 -20.20 -14.65 -9.37
N LYS A 319 -20.54 -13.45 -8.90
CA LYS A 319 -19.78 -12.25 -9.21
C LYS A 319 -18.77 -12.01 -8.11
N TYR A 320 -17.49 -12.07 -8.46
CA TYR A 320 -16.40 -11.70 -7.58
C TYR A 320 -15.96 -10.26 -7.87
N SER A 321 -15.89 -9.43 -6.84
CA SER A 321 -15.17 -8.17 -6.93
C SER A 321 -13.67 -8.43 -6.95
N CYS A 322 -12.90 -7.47 -7.42
CA CYS A 322 -11.44 -7.54 -7.33
C CYS A 322 -10.99 -7.83 -5.89
N PHE A 323 -11.53 -7.10 -4.91
CA PHE A 323 -11.18 -7.29 -3.50
C PHE A 323 -11.58 -8.65 -2.92
N ASP A 324 -12.70 -9.24 -3.36
CA ASP A 324 -13.05 -10.62 -2.93
C ASP A 324 -11.93 -11.62 -3.21
N ILE A 325 -11.26 -11.45 -4.35
CA ILE A 325 -10.21 -12.38 -4.79
C ILE A 325 -8.88 -12.01 -4.15
N THR A 326 -8.49 -10.75 -4.26
CA THR A 326 -7.17 -10.30 -3.82
C THR A 326 -7.03 -10.37 -2.31
N PHE A 327 -8.04 -9.95 -1.54
CA PHE A 327 -8.00 -10.01 -0.09
C PHE A 327 -8.15 -11.44 0.45
N TYR A 328 -8.90 -12.30 -0.26
CA TYR A 328 -8.97 -13.71 0.15
C TYR A 328 -7.59 -14.36 0.09
N ILE A 329 -6.86 -14.21 -1.01
CA ILE A 329 -5.50 -14.74 -1.15
C ILE A 329 -4.54 -14.07 -0.14
N LEU A 330 -4.61 -12.75 0.01
CA LEU A 330 -3.77 -12.00 0.96
C LEU A 330 -4.02 -12.39 2.41
N ALA A 331 -5.27 -12.69 2.80
CA ALA A 331 -5.58 -13.10 4.17
C ALA A 331 -4.79 -14.37 4.55
N PHE A 332 -4.74 -15.37 3.66
CA PHE A 332 -3.94 -16.59 3.89
C PHE A 332 -2.43 -16.31 3.90
N ILE A 333 -1.93 -15.49 2.98
CA ILE A 333 -0.50 -15.14 2.94
C ILE A 333 -0.10 -14.40 4.22
N VAL A 334 -0.85 -13.36 4.61
CA VAL A 334 -0.53 -12.54 5.78
C VAL A 334 -0.65 -13.35 7.07
N TYR A 335 -1.70 -14.17 7.20
CA TYR A 335 -1.89 -15.04 8.35
C TYR A 335 -0.76 -16.08 8.48
N GLN A 336 -0.44 -16.77 7.39
CA GLN A 336 0.62 -17.78 7.37
C GLN A 336 1.98 -17.19 7.78
N ASN A 337 2.31 -15.99 7.31
CA ASN A 337 3.61 -15.36 7.54
C ASN A 337 3.75 -14.70 8.92
N ASN A 338 2.65 -14.36 9.60
CA ASN A 338 2.70 -13.64 10.88
C ASN A 338 2.20 -14.44 12.09
N ILE A 339 1.45 -15.52 11.88
CA ILE A 339 0.91 -16.36 12.97
C ILE A 339 1.42 -17.79 12.91
N LEU A 340 1.27 -18.45 11.76
CA LEU A 340 1.66 -19.88 11.66
C LEU A 340 3.16 -20.07 11.46
N PHE A 341 3.85 -19.16 10.77
CA PHE A 341 5.25 -19.31 10.34
C PHE A 341 5.50 -20.66 9.64
N SER A 342 4.53 -21.10 8.82
CA SER A 342 4.53 -22.37 8.11
C SER A 342 4.02 -22.21 6.68
N ASN A 343 4.15 -23.24 5.85
CA ASN A 343 3.67 -23.26 4.47
C ASN A 343 2.37 -24.07 4.31
N GLU A 344 1.51 -24.08 5.31
CA GLU A 344 0.30 -24.91 5.36
C GLU A 344 -0.66 -24.58 4.20
N TYR A 345 -0.84 -23.31 3.89
CA TYR A 345 -1.76 -22.86 2.83
C TYR A 345 -1.11 -22.73 1.45
N LYS A 346 0.13 -23.19 1.25
CA LYS A 346 0.88 -23.06 -0.01
C LYS A 346 0.10 -23.58 -1.23
N ILE A 347 -0.52 -24.75 -1.10
CA ILE A 347 -1.28 -25.37 -2.22
C ILE A 347 -2.51 -24.54 -2.55
N LEU A 348 -3.28 -24.12 -1.53
CA LEU A 348 -4.44 -23.26 -1.68
C LEU A 348 -4.06 -21.95 -2.37
N ILE A 349 -3.05 -21.23 -1.83
CA ILE A 349 -2.57 -19.94 -2.36
C ILE A 349 -2.16 -20.11 -3.84
N SER A 350 -1.33 -21.11 -4.14
CA SER A 350 -0.85 -21.35 -5.52
C SER A 350 -1.99 -21.67 -6.49
N THR A 351 -2.94 -22.52 -6.06
CA THR A 351 -4.08 -22.91 -6.88
C THR A 351 -5.02 -21.74 -7.17
N LEU A 352 -5.36 -20.98 -6.12
CA LEU A 352 -6.21 -19.80 -6.25
C LEU A 352 -5.54 -18.69 -7.08
N TYR A 353 -4.26 -18.47 -6.86
CA TYR A 353 -3.50 -17.50 -7.65
C TYR A 353 -3.55 -17.83 -9.15
N LYS A 354 -3.24 -19.07 -9.52
CA LYS A 354 -3.32 -19.52 -10.91
C LYS A 354 -4.72 -19.37 -11.49
N LYS A 355 -5.74 -19.82 -10.74
CA LYS A 355 -7.11 -19.86 -11.24
C LYS A 355 -7.74 -18.45 -11.30
N PHE A 356 -7.64 -17.67 -10.23
CA PHE A 356 -8.36 -16.40 -10.08
C PHE A 356 -7.56 -15.17 -10.48
N ILE A 357 -6.22 -15.21 -10.42
CA ILE A 357 -5.39 -14.07 -10.82
C ILE A 357 -4.89 -14.25 -12.26
N ILE A 358 -4.30 -15.42 -12.60
CA ILE A 358 -3.70 -15.61 -13.92
C ILE A 358 -4.77 -15.92 -14.97
N ASN A 359 -5.65 -16.90 -14.72
CA ASN A 359 -6.50 -17.50 -15.76
C ASN A 359 -7.92 -16.94 -15.84
N SER A 360 -8.32 -16.05 -14.93
CA SER A 360 -9.71 -15.57 -14.85
C SER A 360 -10.03 -14.36 -15.76
N GLY A 361 -9.00 -13.69 -16.27
CA GLY A 361 -9.14 -12.38 -16.90
C GLY A 361 -9.39 -11.24 -15.91
N LEU A 362 -9.09 -11.46 -14.63
CA LEU A 362 -9.13 -10.40 -13.62
C LEU A 362 -8.12 -9.29 -13.95
N ILE A 363 -6.95 -9.66 -14.44
CA ILE A 363 -5.94 -8.72 -14.96
C ILE A 363 -6.18 -8.54 -16.46
N THR A 364 -6.28 -7.27 -16.89
CA THR A 364 -6.58 -6.92 -18.29
C THR A 364 -5.47 -7.32 -19.24
N SER A 365 -4.24 -7.10 -18.83
CA SER A 365 -3.03 -7.52 -19.54
C SER A 365 -1.89 -7.61 -18.53
N TRP A 366 -1.04 -8.61 -18.64
CA TRP A 366 0.18 -8.67 -17.85
C TRP A 366 1.21 -7.69 -18.41
N PRO A 367 2.09 -7.11 -17.57
CA PRO A 367 3.20 -6.31 -18.07
C PRO A 367 4.19 -7.18 -18.83
N ASP A 368 4.93 -6.57 -19.76
CA ASP A 368 6.04 -7.25 -20.43
C ASP A 368 7.07 -7.72 -19.40
N ALA A 369 7.63 -8.90 -19.65
CA ALA A 369 8.75 -9.37 -18.82
C ALA A 369 9.97 -8.45 -19.03
N PRO A 370 10.84 -8.30 -18.01
CA PRO A 370 12.09 -7.56 -18.17
C PRO A 370 12.90 -8.13 -19.33
N THR A 371 13.58 -7.27 -20.09
CA THR A 371 14.46 -7.68 -21.20
C THR A 371 15.66 -8.47 -20.68
N LEU A 372 16.39 -9.14 -21.57
CA LEU A 372 17.57 -9.93 -21.18
C LEU A 372 18.68 -9.07 -20.56
N ASP A 373 18.75 -7.80 -20.92
CA ASP A 373 19.74 -6.86 -20.40
C ASP A 373 19.30 -6.13 -19.12
N ASP A 374 18.04 -6.38 -18.68
CA ASP A 374 17.50 -5.74 -17.48
C ASP A 374 18.00 -6.46 -16.22
N TYR A 375 18.56 -5.69 -15.28
CA TYR A 375 18.99 -6.22 -14.00
C TYR A 375 17.90 -6.99 -13.25
N GLU A 376 16.64 -6.60 -13.40
CA GLU A 376 15.50 -7.28 -12.82
C GLU A 376 15.23 -8.67 -13.44
N ARG A 377 15.78 -8.99 -14.59
CA ARG A 377 15.59 -10.29 -15.25
C ARG A 377 16.24 -11.41 -14.48
N TYR A 378 17.39 -11.16 -13.90
CA TYR A 378 18.21 -12.16 -13.25
C TYR A 378 18.28 -11.94 -11.75
N ARG A 379 17.98 -12.97 -10.98
CA ARG A 379 18.09 -12.95 -9.51
C ARG A 379 19.50 -13.35 -9.14
N GLY A 380 20.30 -12.41 -8.65
CA GLY A 380 21.56 -12.71 -7.98
C GLY A 380 22.43 -13.80 -8.65
N LEU A 381 22.39 -13.88 -9.98
CA LEU A 381 23.13 -14.89 -10.73
C LEU A 381 24.62 -14.76 -10.40
N SER A 382 25.17 -15.82 -9.82
CA SER A 382 26.59 -16.02 -9.89
C SER A 382 26.93 -16.36 -11.34
N LEU A 383 28.14 -15.94 -11.80
CA LEU A 383 28.64 -16.27 -13.13
C LEU A 383 29.01 -17.77 -13.29
N LYS A 384 28.51 -18.63 -12.39
CA LYS A 384 28.72 -20.09 -12.47
C LYS A 384 27.73 -20.67 -13.45
N SER A 385 28.21 -21.46 -14.40
CA SER A 385 27.39 -22.08 -15.46
C SER A 385 26.28 -22.98 -14.90
N ALA A 386 26.44 -23.56 -13.72
CA ALA A 386 25.41 -24.34 -13.03
C ALA A 386 24.20 -23.50 -12.64
N ASP A 387 24.40 -22.24 -12.28
CA ASP A 387 23.35 -21.32 -11.89
C ASP A 387 22.54 -20.80 -13.09
N MET A 388 23.05 -20.96 -14.31
CA MET A 388 22.41 -20.49 -15.55
C MET A 388 21.43 -21.51 -16.16
N VAL A 389 21.36 -22.72 -15.64
CA VAL A 389 20.58 -23.83 -16.21
C VAL A 389 19.20 -23.96 -15.58
N GLU A 390 19.00 -23.46 -14.35
CA GLU A 390 17.72 -23.59 -13.66
C GLU A 390 16.82 -22.37 -13.88
N GLU A 391 15.55 -22.58 -14.29
CA GLU A 391 14.51 -21.55 -14.42
C GLU A 391 14.30 -20.74 -13.14
N THR A 392 14.66 -21.29 -11.97
CA THR A 392 14.56 -20.63 -10.66
C THR A 392 15.42 -19.38 -10.54
N TYR A 393 16.42 -19.23 -11.39
CA TYR A 393 17.28 -18.03 -11.41
C TYR A 393 16.69 -16.85 -12.19
N PHE A 394 15.64 -17.07 -12.99
CA PHE A 394 14.92 -15.97 -13.61
C PHE A 394 13.94 -15.39 -12.59
N ARG A 395 13.92 -14.06 -12.44
CA ARG A 395 13.07 -13.37 -11.46
C ARG A 395 11.60 -13.60 -11.63
N MET A 396 11.21 -13.75 -12.86
CA MET A 396 9.83 -13.87 -13.27
C MET A 396 9.65 -15.09 -14.19
N PRO A 397 9.99 -16.30 -13.73
CA PRO A 397 9.69 -17.48 -14.53
C PRO A 397 8.17 -17.57 -14.71
N ASN A 398 7.73 -17.83 -15.92
CA ASN A 398 6.33 -18.06 -16.24
C ASN A 398 5.37 -16.88 -16.03
N ILE A 399 5.83 -15.62 -16.15
CA ILE A 399 4.89 -14.50 -16.25
C ILE A 399 4.00 -14.74 -17.47
N PRO A 400 2.67 -14.63 -17.31
CA PRO A 400 1.77 -14.71 -18.42
C PRO A 400 2.11 -13.65 -19.47
N SER A 401 2.20 -14.05 -20.73
CA SER A 401 2.43 -13.10 -21.82
C SER A 401 1.31 -12.08 -21.91
N PRO A 402 1.59 -10.80 -22.19
CA PRO A 402 0.54 -9.82 -22.39
C PRO A 402 -0.34 -10.23 -23.57
N THR A 403 -1.66 -10.25 -23.35
CA THR A 403 -2.64 -10.61 -24.37
C THR A 403 -2.92 -9.48 -25.35
N ASN A 404 -2.65 -8.24 -24.93
CA ASN A 404 -2.83 -7.02 -25.72
C ASN A 404 -1.71 -6.03 -25.42
N THR A 405 -0.94 -5.67 -26.42
CA THR A 405 0.08 -4.63 -26.30
C THR A 405 -0.58 -3.25 -26.13
N GLY A 406 -0.08 -2.45 -25.22
CA GLY A 406 -0.56 -1.07 -24.97
C GLY A 406 -1.72 -0.96 -23.98
N ILE A 407 -2.19 -2.06 -23.40
CA ILE A 407 -3.19 -2.03 -22.31
C ILE A 407 -2.47 -2.02 -20.96
N ALA A 408 -2.83 -1.08 -20.09
CA ALA A 408 -2.27 -1.03 -18.73
C ALA A 408 -2.60 -2.32 -17.95
N PRO A 409 -1.64 -2.87 -17.18
CA PRO A 409 -1.85 -4.06 -16.36
C PRO A 409 -2.67 -3.73 -15.12
N ILE A 410 -3.98 -3.63 -15.27
CA ILE A 410 -4.92 -3.26 -14.22
C ILE A 410 -5.82 -4.44 -13.83
N PHE A 411 -6.28 -4.42 -12.59
CA PHE A 411 -7.34 -5.29 -12.12
C PHE A 411 -8.70 -4.81 -12.59
N ASN A 412 -9.46 -5.66 -13.27
CA ASN A 412 -10.87 -5.44 -13.55
C ASN A 412 -11.66 -5.31 -12.25
N LYS A 413 -12.66 -4.43 -12.23
CA LYS A 413 -13.51 -4.22 -11.04
C LYS A 413 -14.12 -5.53 -10.52
N SER A 414 -14.52 -6.43 -11.42
CA SER A 414 -15.14 -7.71 -11.08
C SER A 414 -15.09 -8.69 -12.26
N ILE A 415 -15.18 -9.98 -11.95
CA ILE A 415 -15.34 -11.08 -12.88
C ILE A 415 -16.54 -11.93 -12.48
N ASN A 416 -17.11 -12.66 -13.43
CA ASN A 416 -18.17 -13.64 -13.18
C ASN A 416 -17.61 -15.05 -13.32
N TYR A 417 -18.00 -15.94 -12.41
CA TYR A 417 -17.61 -17.34 -12.42
C TYR A 417 -18.85 -18.23 -12.45
N ASN A 418 -18.89 -19.14 -13.42
CA ASN A 418 -19.97 -20.12 -13.57
C ASN A 418 -19.58 -21.44 -12.88
N LYS A 419 -20.24 -21.76 -11.76
CA LYS A 419 -19.97 -22.96 -10.95
C LYS A 419 -20.14 -24.29 -11.71
N ARG A 420 -21.04 -24.35 -12.73
CA ARG A 420 -21.32 -25.58 -13.46
C ARG A 420 -20.32 -25.82 -14.58
N LYS A 421 -19.91 -24.75 -15.27
CA LYS A 421 -18.98 -24.82 -16.40
C LYS A 421 -17.52 -24.72 -15.98
N ASP A 422 -17.26 -24.43 -14.71
CA ASP A 422 -15.93 -24.11 -14.17
C ASP A 422 -15.19 -23.11 -15.07
N SER A 423 -15.85 -22.01 -15.40
CA SER A 423 -15.33 -21.03 -16.35
C SER A 423 -15.64 -19.62 -15.92
N PHE A 424 -14.72 -18.72 -16.26
CA PHE A 424 -14.89 -17.29 -16.05
C PHE A 424 -15.48 -16.63 -17.29
N SER A 425 -16.24 -15.58 -17.07
CA SER A 425 -16.67 -14.64 -18.10
C SER A 425 -16.37 -13.24 -17.68
N ASN A 426 -15.79 -12.46 -18.59
CA ASN A 426 -15.48 -11.07 -18.31
C ASN A 426 -16.74 -10.23 -18.55
N SER A 427 -17.12 -9.48 -17.54
CA SER A 427 -17.96 -8.33 -17.73
C SER A 427 -17.14 -7.22 -18.42
N LYS A 428 -17.80 -6.14 -18.83
CA LYS A 428 -17.14 -4.95 -19.37
C LYS A 428 -15.87 -4.61 -18.57
N VAL A 429 -14.75 -4.44 -19.26
CA VAL A 429 -13.49 -3.99 -18.66
C VAL A 429 -13.73 -2.64 -17.96
N THR A 430 -13.46 -2.56 -16.68
CA THR A 430 -13.71 -1.35 -15.88
C THR A 430 -12.55 -1.12 -14.93
N PHE A 431 -11.87 0.00 -15.13
CA PHE A 431 -10.85 0.48 -14.21
C PHE A 431 -11.51 1.16 -13.00
N ASP A 432 -11.26 0.64 -11.82
CA ASP A 432 -11.60 1.27 -10.55
C ASP A 432 -10.30 1.71 -9.88
N SER A 433 -9.99 2.99 -9.92
CA SER A 433 -8.69 3.51 -9.46
C SER A 433 -8.45 3.20 -7.98
N TYR A 434 -9.48 3.30 -7.13
CA TYR A 434 -9.35 2.98 -5.71
C TYR A 434 -8.96 1.52 -5.48
N LYS A 435 -9.68 0.57 -6.10
CA LYS A 435 -9.39 -0.86 -5.95
C LYS A 435 -8.00 -1.22 -6.47
N ASN A 436 -7.59 -0.59 -7.57
CA ASN A 436 -6.29 -0.83 -8.16
C ASN A 436 -5.16 -0.30 -7.28
N PHE A 437 -5.17 0.98 -6.89
CA PHE A 437 -4.12 1.54 -6.06
C PHE A 437 -4.06 0.93 -4.66
N PHE A 438 -5.19 0.48 -4.11
CA PHE A 438 -5.21 -0.24 -2.84
C PHE A 438 -4.47 -1.58 -2.95
N ASN A 439 -4.75 -2.38 -4.00
CA ASN A 439 -4.05 -3.64 -4.24
C ASN A 439 -2.57 -3.41 -4.56
N PHE A 440 -2.25 -2.45 -5.44
CA PHE A 440 -0.85 -2.16 -5.80
C PHE A 440 -0.05 -1.73 -4.58
N PHE A 441 -0.61 -0.85 -3.76
CA PHE A 441 0.05 -0.42 -2.54
C PHE A 441 0.30 -1.58 -1.58
N LEU A 442 -0.71 -2.42 -1.31
CA LEU A 442 -0.53 -3.57 -0.42
C LEU A 442 0.52 -4.54 -0.94
N TYR A 443 0.52 -4.86 -2.23
CA TYR A 443 1.51 -5.76 -2.81
C TYR A 443 2.92 -5.17 -2.79
N ILE A 444 3.06 -3.87 -3.07
CA ILE A 444 4.36 -3.20 -2.98
C ILE A 444 4.83 -3.17 -1.52
N TYR A 445 3.98 -2.75 -0.59
CA TYR A 445 4.30 -2.67 0.83
C TYR A 445 4.69 -4.04 1.42
N LEU A 446 3.90 -5.09 1.16
CA LEU A 446 4.11 -6.41 1.76
C LEU A 446 5.28 -7.17 1.12
N PHE A 447 5.54 -7.00 -0.17
CA PHE A 447 6.45 -7.88 -0.91
C PHE A 447 7.74 -7.20 -1.40
N LYS A 448 7.86 -5.89 -1.27
CA LYS A 448 9.03 -5.12 -1.71
C LYS A 448 10.35 -5.65 -1.14
N GLU A 449 10.39 -5.87 0.17
CA GLU A 449 11.64 -6.29 0.83
C GLU A 449 12.07 -7.70 0.43
N GLU A 450 11.12 -8.65 0.37
CA GLU A 450 11.40 -9.99 -0.12
C GLU A 450 11.94 -9.94 -1.55
N TYR A 451 11.31 -9.15 -2.40
CA TYR A 451 11.74 -8.97 -3.78
C TYR A 451 13.15 -8.33 -3.88
N MET A 452 13.45 -7.33 -3.04
CA MET A 452 14.79 -6.72 -2.99
C MET A 452 15.87 -7.70 -2.48
N LYS A 453 15.54 -8.56 -1.51
CA LYS A 453 16.44 -9.64 -1.07
C LYS A 453 16.74 -10.61 -2.20
N GLU A 454 15.75 -10.99 -2.97
CA GLU A 454 15.93 -11.84 -4.16
C GLU A 454 16.82 -11.21 -5.24
N LEU A 455 16.84 -9.89 -5.31
CA LEU A 455 17.70 -9.12 -6.23
C LEU A 455 19.11 -8.93 -5.71
N ASN A 456 19.43 -9.40 -4.50
CA ASN A 456 20.66 -9.05 -3.77
C ASN A 456 20.87 -7.53 -3.62
N LEU A 457 19.78 -6.76 -3.59
CA LEU A 457 19.81 -5.32 -3.35
C LEU A 457 19.92 -4.98 -1.86
N ILE A 458 19.56 -5.93 -0.99
CA ILE A 458 19.72 -5.87 0.47
C ILE A 458 20.19 -7.25 0.97
N GLU A 459 20.94 -7.24 2.07
CA GLU A 459 21.43 -8.49 2.68
C GLU A 459 20.25 -9.36 3.14
N SER A 460 20.35 -10.66 2.93
CA SER A 460 19.43 -11.63 3.51
C SER A 460 19.79 -11.79 4.99
N ASP A 461 18.80 -11.72 5.90
CA ASP A 461 18.97 -12.00 7.34
C ASP A 461 19.31 -13.48 7.59
N THR A 462 20.44 -13.96 7.08
CA THR A 462 20.97 -15.31 7.35
C THR A 462 21.93 -15.29 8.52
N SER A 463 21.57 -14.66 9.62
CA SER A 463 22.34 -14.75 10.86
C SER A 463 21.44 -15.02 12.07
N ILE A 464 20.73 -16.14 12.08
CA ILE A 464 20.31 -16.84 13.30
C ILE A 464 19.97 -18.29 12.92
N THR A 465 20.94 -19.17 12.88
CA THR A 465 20.91 -20.58 13.28
C THR A 465 22.10 -21.34 12.68
N SER A 466 23.22 -21.16 13.25
CA SER A 466 24.25 -22.18 13.28
C SER A 466 25.18 -21.84 14.44
N ASP A 467 24.89 -22.46 15.57
CA ASP A 467 25.93 -22.99 16.41
C ASP A 467 25.33 -23.62 17.64
N LYS A 468 25.33 -24.95 17.64
CA LYS A 468 25.69 -25.80 18.77
C LYS A 468 25.58 -27.25 18.34
N HIS A 469 26.66 -27.77 17.80
CA HIS A 469 27.01 -29.15 18.06
C HIS A 469 28.50 -29.23 18.41
N ASN A 470 28.70 -29.54 19.67
CA ASN A 470 29.96 -29.94 20.27
C ASN A 470 30.55 -31.14 19.55
N SER A 471 31.85 -31.11 19.42
CA SER A 471 32.63 -32.35 19.60
C SER A 471 33.94 -31.98 20.29
N ASP A 472 34.05 -32.54 21.49
CA ASP A 472 35.28 -32.65 22.27
C ASP A 472 36.45 -33.18 21.44
N ASN A 473 37.65 -32.66 21.66
CA ASN A 473 38.79 -33.46 22.17
C ASN A 473 40.08 -32.63 22.26
N ASN A 474 40.60 -32.59 23.49
CA ASN A 474 41.99 -32.71 23.98
C ASN A 474 43.16 -32.18 23.13
N ASP A 475 44.03 -31.36 23.63
CA ASP A 475 45.10 -31.60 24.60
C ASP A 475 46.08 -30.42 24.65
N SER A 476 46.46 -30.13 25.90
CA SER A 476 47.78 -29.80 26.44
C SER A 476 48.49 -28.44 26.14
N ASN A 477 48.73 -27.76 27.27
CA ASN A 477 49.99 -27.11 27.74
C ASN A 477 50.50 -25.87 26.96
N GLU A 478 50.90 -24.81 27.53
CA GLU A 478 51.63 -24.43 28.76
C GLU A 478 51.64 -22.89 28.89
N LEU A 479 51.43 -22.44 30.10
CA LEU A 479 52.22 -21.55 30.96
C LEU A 479 52.79 -20.20 30.47
N ASN A 480 52.49 -19.25 31.34
CA ASN A 480 53.27 -18.13 31.91
C ASN A 480 52.93 -16.73 31.43
N THR A 481 52.43 -15.99 32.32
CA THR A 481 52.86 -15.14 33.46
C THR A 481 52.86 -13.66 33.16
N ASP A 482 52.14 -12.97 34.08
CA ASP A 482 52.43 -11.69 34.76
C ASP A 482 52.55 -10.41 33.88
N SER A 483 51.95 -9.30 34.21
CA SER A 483 51.82 -8.57 35.48
C SER A 483 51.02 -7.28 35.20
N ILE A 484 50.04 -6.94 35.98
CA ILE A 484 49.90 -5.89 36.99
C ILE A 484 50.44 -4.48 36.57
N SER A 485 49.54 -3.52 36.54
CA SER A 485 49.51 -2.34 37.46
C SER A 485 48.48 -1.29 37.02
N ASN A 486 47.49 -1.10 37.83
CA ASN A 486 46.96 0.06 38.56
C ASN A 486 47.56 1.45 38.24
N THR A 487 46.65 2.43 38.09
CA THR A 487 46.43 3.59 38.99
C THR A 487 45.43 4.54 38.37
N THR A 488 44.30 4.73 38.98
CA THR A 488 43.67 5.77 39.82
C THR A 488 44.14 7.22 39.68
N LYS A 489 43.17 8.11 39.52
CA LYS A 489 42.72 9.30 40.29
C LYS A 489 42.20 10.37 39.34
N GLU A 490 40.95 10.84 39.53
CA GLU A 490 40.44 11.94 40.34
C GLU A 490 41.06 13.30 39.93
N ASP A 491 40.34 14.32 39.61
CA ASP A 491 39.44 15.20 40.31
C ASP A 491 39.11 16.45 39.44
N GLU A 492 37.92 16.93 39.61
CA GLU A 492 37.34 18.18 40.07
C GLU A 492 37.18 19.39 39.11
N ASN A 493 35.89 19.82 39.11
CA ASN A 493 35.32 21.15 39.31
C ASN A 493 35.73 22.38 38.50
N SER A 494 34.77 23.01 37.87
CA SER A 494 34.17 24.29 38.32
C SER A 494 33.21 24.88 37.27
N SER A 495 31.98 25.00 37.60
CA SER A 495 31.11 26.17 37.79
C SER A 495 31.46 27.46 37.03
N THR A 496 30.51 27.94 36.22
CA THR A 496 29.92 29.29 36.35
C THR A 496 28.74 29.48 35.39
N LYS A 497 27.62 29.93 35.95
CA LYS A 497 26.50 30.66 35.33
C LYS A 497 26.77 32.17 35.53
N PRO A 498 25.94 33.13 35.08
CA PRO A 498 25.02 33.29 33.94
C PRO A 498 25.17 34.66 33.22
N ASN A 499 24.45 34.91 32.12
CA ASN A 499 23.84 36.20 31.74
C ASN A 499 22.96 36.00 30.53
N SER A 500 21.70 36.14 30.62
CA SER A 500 20.70 37.22 30.52
C SER A 500 20.50 37.82 29.11
N ILE A 501 19.28 37.60 28.60
CA ILE A 501 18.35 38.51 27.92
C ILE A 501 18.72 38.96 26.50
N SER A 502 17.91 38.50 25.52
CA SER A 502 17.15 39.40 24.65
C SER A 502 15.96 38.71 24.04
N ASN A 503 14.78 39.23 24.28
CA ASN A 503 13.52 38.96 23.60
C ASN A 503 13.66 39.27 22.12
N ASN A 504 13.20 38.34 21.28
CA ASN A 504 12.65 38.73 19.98
C ASN A 504 11.42 37.86 19.74
N ASP A 505 10.30 38.57 19.65
CA ASP A 505 9.01 38.11 19.22
C ASP A 505 9.13 37.45 17.84
N ASN A 506 8.87 36.14 17.78
CA ASN A 506 8.46 35.49 16.53
C ASN A 506 7.02 35.04 16.71
N THR A 507 6.14 35.78 16.07
CA THR A 507 4.76 35.44 15.80
C THR A 507 4.71 34.02 15.23
N SER A 508 4.27 33.10 16.07
CA SER A 508 3.88 31.76 15.66
C SER A 508 2.66 31.89 14.74
N ASN A 509 2.85 31.60 13.46
CA ASN A 509 1.76 31.25 12.58
C ASN A 509 1.17 29.91 13.05
N ASN A 510 0.29 29.96 14.03
CA ASN A 510 -0.59 28.87 14.36
C ASN A 510 -1.51 28.63 13.17
N SER A 511 -1.34 27.49 12.53
CA SER A 511 -2.23 26.97 11.50
C SER A 511 -3.62 26.72 12.14
N PRO A 512 -4.74 27.21 11.58
CA PRO A 512 -6.07 27.15 12.21
C PRO A 512 -6.72 25.76 12.08
N LEU A 513 -6.06 24.70 12.52
CA LEU A 513 -6.47 23.31 12.21
C LEU A 513 -7.28 22.63 13.32
N ILE A 514 -7.25 23.11 14.54
CA ILE A 514 -7.88 22.42 15.69
C ILE A 514 -9.23 23.03 16.07
N GLU A 515 -9.34 24.34 16.11
CA GLU A 515 -10.60 25.03 16.47
C GLU A 515 -11.71 24.79 15.42
N ASP A 516 -11.33 24.64 14.14
CA ASP A 516 -12.27 24.41 13.06
C ASP A 516 -12.80 22.96 13.02
N ILE A 517 -12.06 21.96 13.48
CA ILE A 517 -12.47 20.55 13.49
C ILE A 517 -13.52 20.29 14.58
N GLU A 518 -13.40 20.92 15.74
CA GLU A 518 -14.39 20.81 16.82
C GLU A 518 -15.76 21.35 16.41
N ALA A 519 -15.79 22.46 15.66
CA ALA A 519 -17.02 23.06 15.15
C ALA A 519 -17.79 22.12 14.19
N ILE A 520 -17.08 21.39 13.34
CA ILE A 520 -17.69 20.50 12.32
C ILE A 520 -18.33 19.27 12.96
N LEU A 521 -17.66 18.68 13.95
CA LEU A 521 -18.17 17.50 14.62
C LEU A 521 -19.39 17.87 15.49
N PHE A 522 -19.45 19.11 15.95
CA PHE A 522 -20.64 19.63 16.64
C PHE A 522 -21.84 19.82 15.69
N GLU A 523 -21.61 20.31 14.46
CA GLU A 523 -22.67 20.40 13.43
C GLU A 523 -23.13 19.01 12.93
N THR A 524 -22.21 18.06 12.73
CA THR A 524 -22.58 16.68 12.33
C THR A 524 -23.34 15.92 13.43
N LYS A 525 -23.09 16.20 14.70
CA LYS A 525 -23.90 15.66 15.81
C LYS A 525 -25.31 16.20 15.80
N ASN A 526 -25.50 17.46 15.45
CA ASN A 526 -26.85 18.05 15.37
C ASN A 526 -27.64 17.52 14.15
N ASP A 527 -27.01 17.34 13.01
CA ASP A 527 -27.64 16.77 11.81
C ASP A 527 -28.04 15.29 11.98
N LEU A 528 -27.27 14.50 12.77
CA LEU A 528 -27.60 13.12 13.08
C LEU A 528 -28.75 13.00 14.10
N ASN A 529 -28.88 13.95 15.01
CA ASN A 529 -29.99 14.00 15.97
C ASN A 529 -31.30 14.48 15.32
N GLU A 530 -31.24 15.35 14.32
CA GLU A 530 -32.43 15.78 13.56
C GLU A 530 -32.94 14.69 12.62
N THR A 531 -32.09 13.83 12.06
CA THR A 531 -32.52 12.71 11.20
C THR A 531 -33.11 11.54 11.98
N ASN A 532 -32.74 11.34 13.25
CA ASN A 532 -33.32 10.31 14.12
C ASN A 532 -34.68 10.71 14.71
N ASN A 533 -35.00 12.00 14.77
CA ASN A 533 -36.29 12.50 15.24
C ASN A 533 -37.38 12.58 14.15
N SER A 534 -37.04 12.33 12.88
CA SER A 534 -38.00 12.40 11.76
C SER A 534 -38.51 11.03 11.27
N THR A 535 -38.15 9.93 11.91
CA THR A 535 -38.61 8.56 11.55
C THR A 535 -39.71 7.99 12.45
N ASP A 536 -40.23 8.75 13.40
CA ASP A 536 -41.33 8.28 14.28
C ASP A 536 -42.70 8.89 13.98
N ILE A 537 -42.97 9.33 12.76
CA ILE A 537 -44.33 9.65 12.30
C ILE A 537 -44.50 9.21 10.83
N LEU A 538 -44.91 7.97 10.60
CA LEU A 538 -45.90 7.47 9.64
C LEU A 538 -45.81 5.96 9.47
#